data_2fc18d5075e6ed6b689efc830c997a96
#
_entry.id   2fc18d5075e6ed6b689efc830c997a96
#
_cell.length_a   1.000
_cell.length_b   1.000
_cell.length_c   1.000
_cell.angle_alpha   90.00
_cell.angle_beta   90.00
_cell.angle_gamma   90.00
#
_symmetry.space_group_name_H-M   'P 1'
#
loop_
_entity.id
_entity.type
_entity.pdbx_description
1 polymer ?
#
loop_
_entity_poly.entity_id
_entity_poly.type
_entity_poly.pdbx_seq_one_letter_code
_entity_poly.pdbx_strand_id
1 'polypeptide(L)'
;MQQNSTTYVDVDVAIVMESTYPYLKGGVSAVVHDIVRGNQDLTFGIIHITWDRAAPHEDLYGVPANVKWVRPVYLSMQEHRDDFMALSPRLLGLRPAGRERLAHRVFDALESVVAGDPGPMWQLYDEGMNPRTATYPIWALLGSQEFMEATRDRLPALGLSLVDTFWTMREFFSLAYALLSDDLPKARVYHAHTTGYASLLGAAAARQNGGRFFLTEHNLYVRDTVNTLLDRNMALTLTAADYRTFDVSARERAWMAWWIEMGRFCYPSAEAISYLYPKAITEAADLGAPVEKSVVIPNGMVVQEFADAARARGEALPGILAGDPERVWRLVYIARVVPIKGLADLISSVALLVSRGITNFRVDVLGPTDHTPDYYMLCREKARTLEVEDYFVFRGTVNVRELLPEFDVLVLPSHNEGQPIVVLEAMTAGIPTVGTEVGGMAQLIDDPLTTPGGRTWGPCGLLVRPDYVEEMAENLQRLMGDPLLYAELASNARGRVAGFFQLEDAMGAYNRLYKEMGGLEVAELEGAVPAQSTRLGSAAVIDLTEDAAVRRERTS
;
A
#
# COMPACT_ATOMS: atom_id res chain seq x y z
N MET A 1 37.83 11.15 -1.77
CA MET A 1 38.17 10.07 -0.83
C MET A 1 37.43 8.82 -1.27
N GLN A 2 38.13 7.70 -1.41
CA GLN A 2 37.56 6.45 -1.91
C GLN A 2 36.49 5.94 -0.94
N GLN A 3 35.22 6.13 -1.27
CA GLN A 3 34.19 5.20 -0.80
C GLN A 3 34.63 3.83 -1.30
N ASN A 4 34.78 2.85 -0.41
CA ASN A 4 34.90 1.45 -0.78
C ASN A 4 33.69 1.13 -1.67
N SER A 5 33.90 1.15 -2.99
CA SER A 5 32.87 0.77 -3.94
C SER A 5 32.61 -0.72 -3.75
N THR A 6 31.64 -1.03 -2.91
CA THR A 6 31.08 -2.36 -2.88
C THR A 6 30.50 -2.59 -4.28
N THR A 7 31.19 -3.37 -5.09
CA THR A 7 30.74 -3.69 -6.45
C THR A 7 29.58 -4.67 -6.31
N TYR A 8 28.36 -4.19 -6.54
CA TYR A 8 27.17 -5.04 -6.60
C TYR A 8 27.13 -5.77 -7.94
N VAL A 9 26.75 -7.04 -7.93
CA VAL A 9 26.48 -7.79 -9.16
C VAL A 9 25.20 -7.30 -9.81
N ASP A 10 25.14 -7.28 -11.15
CA ASP A 10 23.94 -6.96 -11.90
C ASP A 10 22.86 -8.01 -11.60
N VAL A 11 21.60 -7.59 -11.47
CA VAL A 11 20.46 -8.47 -11.19
C VAL A 11 19.33 -8.24 -12.20
N ASP A 12 18.40 -9.18 -12.27
CA ASP A 12 17.23 -9.03 -13.12
C ASP A 12 16.24 -8.01 -12.53
N VAL A 13 16.01 -8.08 -11.22
CA VAL A 13 15.06 -7.21 -10.51
C VAL A 13 15.69 -6.61 -9.26
N ALA A 14 15.61 -5.29 -9.11
CA ALA A 14 15.91 -4.59 -7.86
C ALA A 14 14.58 -4.14 -7.21
N ILE A 15 14.24 -4.72 -6.07
CA ILE A 15 13.05 -4.33 -5.30
C ILE A 15 13.42 -3.13 -4.42
N VAL A 16 12.59 -2.08 -4.45
CA VAL A 16 12.80 -0.85 -3.67
C VAL A 16 11.75 -0.77 -2.57
N MET A 17 12.21 -0.73 -1.31
CA MET A 17 11.37 -0.83 -0.11
C MET A 17 11.63 0.31 0.85
N GLU A 18 10.56 0.81 1.50
CA GLU A 18 10.66 1.80 2.58
C GLU A 18 10.49 1.10 3.94
N SER A 19 11.56 1.03 4.74
CA SER A 19 11.56 0.59 6.15
C SER A 19 10.76 -0.70 6.43
N THR A 20 10.79 -1.67 5.48
CA THR A 20 9.99 -2.90 5.55
C THR A 20 10.86 -4.14 5.33
N TYR A 21 10.69 -4.89 4.23
CA TYR A 21 11.46 -6.10 3.95
C TYR A 21 12.95 -5.82 3.76
N PRO A 22 13.86 -6.64 4.30
CA PRO A 22 13.62 -7.87 5.08
C PRO A 22 13.62 -7.67 6.61
N TYR A 23 13.66 -6.43 7.11
CA TYR A 23 13.94 -6.09 8.50
C TYR A 23 12.70 -5.83 9.36
N LEU A 24 11.51 -5.74 8.75
CA LEU A 24 10.26 -5.56 9.47
C LEU A 24 9.20 -6.55 8.99
N LYS A 25 8.55 -7.26 9.92
CA LYS A 25 7.40 -8.13 9.61
C LYS A 25 6.15 -7.31 9.32
N GLY A 26 5.45 -7.66 8.24
CA GLY A 26 4.22 -6.97 7.81
C GLY A 26 3.67 -7.54 6.51
N GLY A 27 2.45 -7.12 6.12
CA GLY A 27 1.79 -7.63 4.93
C GLY A 27 2.59 -7.40 3.64
N VAL A 28 3.06 -6.18 3.42
CA VAL A 28 3.89 -5.85 2.24
C VAL A 28 5.20 -6.64 2.24
N SER A 29 5.86 -6.75 3.41
CA SER A 29 7.08 -7.55 3.52
C SER A 29 6.86 -9.03 3.22
N ALA A 30 5.72 -9.59 3.63
CA ALA A 30 5.36 -10.98 3.32
C ALA A 30 5.15 -11.17 1.82
N VAL A 31 4.43 -10.28 1.15
CA VAL A 31 4.25 -10.32 -0.31
C VAL A 31 5.58 -10.24 -1.05
N VAL A 32 6.49 -9.35 -0.64
CA VAL A 32 7.82 -9.25 -1.25
C VAL A 32 8.63 -10.53 -1.02
N HIS A 33 8.55 -11.12 0.18
CA HIS A 33 9.18 -12.40 0.46
C HIS A 33 8.66 -13.51 -0.45
N ASP A 34 7.34 -13.57 -0.66
CA ASP A 34 6.71 -14.52 -1.57
C ASP A 34 7.13 -14.28 -3.03
N ILE A 35 7.24 -13.03 -3.47
CA ILE A 35 7.76 -12.68 -4.81
C ILE A 35 9.17 -13.25 -5.01
N VAL A 36 10.10 -13.01 -4.10
CA VAL A 36 11.47 -13.50 -4.27
C VAL A 36 11.58 -15.01 -4.13
N ARG A 37 10.76 -15.64 -3.27
CA ARG A 37 10.68 -17.11 -3.14
C ARG A 37 10.03 -17.78 -4.33
N GLY A 38 8.97 -17.19 -4.87
CA GLY A 38 8.21 -17.75 -5.98
C GLY A 38 8.92 -17.66 -7.33
N ASN A 39 9.94 -16.78 -7.44
CA ASN A 39 10.65 -16.49 -8.70
C ASN A 39 12.13 -16.88 -8.61
N GLN A 40 12.41 -18.17 -8.39
CA GLN A 40 13.78 -18.69 -8.22
C GLN A 40 14.64 -18.68 -9.50
N ASP A 41 14.01 -18.51 -10.65
CA ASP A 41 14.64 -18.38 -11.96
C ASP A 41 15.11 -16.94 -12.26
N LEU A 42 14.82 -15.98 -11.37
CA LEU A 42 15.27 -14.60 -11.43
C LEU A 42 16.24 -14.28 -10.30
N THR A 43 17.14 -13.33 -10.57
CA THR A 43 18.05 -12.77 -9.56
C THR A 43 17.52 -11.44 -9.04
N PHE A 44 17.57 -11.25 -7.72
CA PHE A 44 17.06 -10.07 -7.05
C PHE A 44 18.15 -9.29 -6.32
N GLY A 45 17.95 -7.98 -6.23
CA GLY A 45 18.58 -7.11 -5.26
C GLY A 45 17.51 -6.35 -4.47
N ILE A 46 17.83 -5.86 -3.29
CA ILE A 46 16.92 -5.07 -2.48
C ILE A 46 17.55 -3.73 -2.18
N ILE A 47 16.89 -2.64 -2.54
CA ILE A 47 17.23 -1.29 -2.13
C ILE A 47 16.32 -0.95 -0.97
N HIS A 48 16.90 -0.85 0.24
CA HIS A 48 16.16 -0.62 1.47
C HIS A 48 16.33 0.83 1.93
N ILE A 49 15.27 1.62 1.80
CA ILE A 49 15.23 3.01 2.27
C ILE A 49 14.92 2.99 3.76
N THR A 50 15.76 3.64 4.55
CA THR A 50 15.57 3.78 6.00
C THR A 50 16.06 5.14 6.49
N TRP A 51 15.75 5.49 7.75
CA TRP A 51 16.11 6.81 8.25
C TRP A 51 17.63 6.98 8.38
N ASP A 52 18.31 6.10 9.10
CA ASP A 52 19.75 6.14 9.36
C ASP A 52 20.32 4.75 9.62
N ARG A 53 21.63 4.67 9.94
CA ARG A 53 22.34 3.42 10.25
C ARG A 53 21.95 2.77 11.57
N ALA A 54 21.25 3.49 12.45
CA ALA A 54 20.78 2.92 13.71
C ALA A 54 19.49 2.10 13.56
N ALA A 55 18.84 2.16 12.39
CA ALA A 55 17.67 1.35 12.09
C ALA A 55 17.97 -0.15 12.17
N PRO A 56 17.00 -1.00 12.54
CA PRO A 56 17.19 -2.44 12.58
C PRO A 56 17.62 -3.03 11.23
N HIS A 57 18.60 -3.93 11.27
CA HIS A 57 19.13 -4.65 10.09
C HIS A 57 19.12 -6.17 10.29
N GLU A 58 18.33 -6.68 11.23
CA GLU A 58 18.16 -8.12 11.43
C GLU A 58 17.23 -8.69 10.36
N ASP A 59 17.70 -9.70 9.64
CA ASP A 59 16.86 -10.42 8.67
C ASP A 59 15.82 -11.28 9.41
N LEU A 60 14.54 -10.88 9.30
CA LEU A 60 13.43 -11.54 9.98
C LEU A 60 12.71 -12.58 9.08
N TYR A 61 13.16 -12.74 7.82
CA TYR A 61 12.51 -13.60 6.83
C TYR A 61 13.38 -14.75 6.34
N GLY A 62 14.70 -14.71 6.55
CA GLY A 62 15.61 -15.64 5.91
C GLY A 62 15.67 -15.42 4.40
N VAL A 63 16.27 -14.30 4.00
CA VAL A 63 16.35 -13.87 2.61
C VAL A 63 16.88 -14.98 1.70
N PRO A 64 16.17 -15.38 0.62
CA PRO A 64 16.56 -16.49 -0.25
C PRO A 64 17.86 -16.21 -1.05
N ALA A 65 18.54 -17.27 -1.48
CA ALA A 65 19.85 -17.19 -2.17
C ALA A 65 19.82 -16.49 -3.55
N ASN A 66 18.64 -16.37 -4.18
CA ASN A 66 18.44 -15.62 -5.42
C ASN A 66 18.46 -14.11 -5.19
N VAL A 67 18.32 -13.62 -3.95
CA VAL A 67 18.61 -12.22 -3.58
C VAL A 67 20.13 -12.08 -3.41
N LYS A 68 20.75 -11.30 -4.29
CA LYS A 68 22.22 -11.18 -4.38
C LYS A 68 22.79 -10.15 -3.43
N TRP A 69 22.00 -9.13 -3.08
CA TRP A 69 22.41 -8.04 -2.19
C TRP A 69 21.22 -7.31 -1.58
N VAL A 70 21.46 -6.69 -0.44
CA VAL A 70 20.60 -5.68 0.17
C VAL A 70 21.43 -4.42 0.34
N ARG A 71 20.99 -3.30 -0.27
CA ARG A 71 21.63 -2.01 -0.20
C ARG A 71 20.79 -1.02 0.59
N PRO A 72 21.25 -0.49 1.72
CA PRO A 72 20.55 0.57 2.42
C PRO A 72 20.72 1.92 1.71
N VAL A 73 19.65 2.73 1.73
CA VAL A 73 19.65 4.16 1.36
C VAL A 73 19.10 4.93 2.55
N TYR A 74 19.86 5.92 3.01
CA TYR A 74 19.54 6.66 4.23
C TYR A 74 18.92 8.01 3.93
N LEU A 75 17.79 8.33 4.60
CA LEU A 75 17.10 9.62 4.45
C LEU A 75 17.69 10.72 5.33
N SER A 76 18.33 10.35 6.44
CA SER A 76 18.90 11.31 7.38
C SER A 76 20.09 12.06 6.78
N MET A 77 20.01 13.38 6.80
CA MET A 77 21.11 14.24 6.35
C MET A 77 22.39 14.11 7.20
N GLN A 78 22.35 13.45 8.36
CA GLN A 78 23.54 13.13 9.13
C GLN A 78 24.45 12.15 8.38
N GLU A 79 23.84 11.22 7.63
CA GLU A 79 24.57 10.23 6.81
C GLU A 79 25.21 10.84 5.56
N HIS A 80 24.69 11.97 5.09
CA HIS A 80 25.16 12.71 3.90
C HIS A 80 25.91 14.00 4.25
N ARG A 81 26.17 14.25 5.53
CA ARG A 81 26.64 15.55 6.03
C ARG A 81 27.91 16.05 5.33
N ASP A 82 28.92 15.20 5.23
CA ASP A 82 30.23 15.62 4.72
C ASP A 82 30.14 15.95 3.22
N ASP A 83 29.42 15.16 2.44
CA ASP A 83 29.21 15.37 1.02
C ASP A 83 28.34 16.61 0.76
N PHE A 84 27.28 16.78 1.53
CA PHE A 84 26.41 17.97 1.40
C PHE A 84 27.12 19.27 1.81
N MET A 85 27.89 19.25 2.89
CA MET A 85 28.67 20.41 3.35
C MET A 85 29.81 20.79 2.41
N ALA A 86 30.28 19.86 1.58
CA ALA A 86 31.26 20.15 0.54
C ALA A 86 30.66 20.90 -0.67
N LEU A 87 29.32 20.93 -0.80
CA LEU A 87 28.64 21.64 -1.88
C LEU A 87 28.78 23.17 -1.68
N SER A 88 29.23 23.82 -2.73
CA SER A 88 29.35 25.28 -2.78
C SER A 88 28.83 25.80 -4.12
N PRO A 89 28.12 26.92 -4.17
CA PRO A 89 27.66 27.53 -5.43
C PRO A 89 28.76 27.77 -6.46
N ARG A 90 30.03 27.82 -6.03
CA ARG A 90 31.20 27.94 -6.92
C ARG A 90 31.39 26.69 -7.80
N LEU A 91 30.96 25.53 -7.33
CA LEU A 91 31.04 24.27 -8.07
C LEU A 91 30.17 24.25 -9.33
N LEU A 92 29.15 25.10 -9.39
CA LEU A 92 28.31 25.26 -10.58
C LEU A 92 29.06 25.87 -11.77
N GLY A 93 30.18 26.57 -11.53
CA GLY A 93 30.91 27.29 -12.60
C GLY A 93 30.12 28.43 -13.25
N LEU A 94 28.99 28.85 -12.66
CA LEU A 94 28.06 29.83 -13.20
C LEU A 94 28.27 31.22 -12.55
N ARG A 95 28.13 32.27 -13.36
CA ARG A 95 27.98 33.64 -12.88
C ARG A 95 26.62 33.85 -12.19
N PRO A 96 26.40 34.90 -11.37
CA PRO A 96 25.13 35.16 -10.69
C PRO A 96 23.90 35.02 -11.62
N ALA A 97 23.87 35.71 -12.74
CA ALA A 97 22.77 35.61 -13.71
C ALA A 97 22.56 34.20 -14.30
N GLY A 98 23.58 33.34 -14.29
CA GLY A 98 23.47 31.93 -14.68
C GLY A 98 22.82 31.11 -13.57
N ARG A 99 23.18 31.34 -12.31
CA ARG A 99 22.57 30.70 -11.14
C ARG A 99 21.10 31.10 -10.97
N GLU A 100 20.78 32.39 -11.21
CA GLU A 100 19.41 32.90 -11.23
C GLU A 100 18.54 32.15 -12.25
N ARG A 101 19.01 32.05 -13.51
CA ARG A 101 18.29 31.28 -14.54
C ARG A 101 18.12 29.81 -14.17
N LEU A 102 19.14 29.19 -13.56
CA LEU A 102 19.03 27.80 -13.11
C LEU A 102 18.04 27.64 -11.97
N ALA A 103 18.00 28.60 -11.03
CA ALA A 103 17.01 28.61 -9.94
C ALA A 103 15.58 28.69 -10.50
N HIS A 104 15.33 29.61 -11.45
CA HIS A 104 14.02 29.68 -12.11
C HIS A 104 13.66 28.39 -12.84
N ARG A 105 14.61 27.75 -13.58
CA ARG A 105 14.37 26.45 -14.22
C ARG A 105 13.93 25.36 -13.24
N VAL A 106 14.47 25.34 -12.01
CA VAL A 106 14.03 24.38 -10.98
C VAL A 106 12.56 24.60 -10.63
N PHE A 107 12.15 25.85 -10.40
CA PHE A 107 10.75 26.16 -10.10
C PHE A 107 9.82 25.95 -11.29
N ASP A 108 10.25 26.31 -12.50
CA ASP A 108 9.48 26.04 -13.73
C ASP A 108 9.26 24.52 -13.93
N ALA A 109 10.27 23.70 -13.61
CA ALA A 109 10.13 22.24 -13.65
C ALA A 109 9.20 21.69 -12.58
N LEU A 110 9.20 22.27 -11.37
CA LEU A 110 8.24 21.91 -10.32
C LEU A 110 6.80 22.29 -10.74
N GLU A 111 6.61 23.47 -11.30
CA GLU A 111 5.31 23.92 -11.83
C GLU A 111 4.83 23.03 -12.97
N SER A 112 5.76 22.56 -13.82
CA SER A 112 5.45 21.61 -14.91
C SER A 112 4.95 20.26 -14.39
N VAL A 113 5.55 19.72 -13.31
CA VAL A 113 5.05 18.50 -12.64
C VAL A 113 3.61 18.71 -12.15
N VAL A 114 3.33 19.85 -11.50
CA VAL A 114 1.97 20.21 -11.05
C VAL A 114 0.98 20.30 -12.22
N ALA A 115 1.46 20.72 -13.41
CA ALA A 115 0.67 20.75 -14.63
C ALA A 115 0.53 19.38 -15.34
N GLY A 116 1.18 18.32 -14.80
CA GLY A 116 1.12 16.96 -15.32
C GLY A 116 2.24 16.59 -16.30
N ASP A 117 3.26 17.46 -16.49
CA ASP A 117 4.43 17.17 -17.33
C ASP A 117 5.70 17.02 -16.47
N PRO A 118 6.15 15.79 -16.18
CA PRO A 118 7.39 15.53 -15.44
C PRO A 118 8.66 15.70 -16.26
N GLY A 119 8.57 15.90 -17.58
CA GLY A 119 9.70 15.93 -18.52
C GLY A 119 10.79 16.92 -18.14
N PRO A 120 10.49 18.22 -17.88
CA PRO A 120 11.49 19.22 -17.49
C PRO A 120 12.23 18.86 -16.19
N MET A 121 11.59 18.23 -15.23
CA MET A 121 12.24 17.78 -13.98
C MET A 121 13.18 16.60 -14.24
N TRP A 122 12.80 15.64 -15.08
CA TRP A 122 13.69 14.55 -15.50
C TRP A 122 14.89 15.06 -16.31
N GLN A 123 14.72 16.11 -17.11
CA GLN A 123 15.85 16.75 -17.78
C GLN A 123 16.82 17.38 -16.77
N LEU A 124 16.33 18.09 -15.75
CA LEU A 124 17.17 18.63 -14.67
C LEU A 124 17.85 17.52 -13.88
N TYR A 125 17.16 16.39 -13.67
CA TYR A 125 17.76 15.21 -13.03
C TYR A 125 18.98 14.73 -13.82
N ASP A 126 18.86 14.49 -15.11
CA ASP A 126 19.96 14.01 -15.95
C ASP A 126 21.11 15.00 -16.04
N GLU A 127 20.81 16.29 -16.11
CA GLU A 127 21.82 17.34 -16.23
C GLU A 127 22.60 17.61 -14.95
N GLY A 128 21.98 17.45 -13.77
CA GLY A 128 22.53 17.97 -12.52
C GLY A 128 22.38 17.12 -11.27
N MET A 129 21.57 16.05 -11.29
CA MET A 129 21.35 15.18 -10.13
C MET A 129 21.83 13.74 -10.37
N ASN A 130 21.69 13.22 -11.58
CA ASN A 130 22.05 11.86 -11.94
C ASN A 130 23.57 11.67 -11.84
N PRO A 131 24.10 10.85 -10.92
CA PRO A 131 25.53 10.72 -10.68
C PRO A 131 26.33 10.19 -11.89
N ARG A 132 25.65 9.62 -12.90
CA ARG A 132 26.28 9.08 -14.12
C ARG A 132 26.32 10.06 -15.29
N THR A 133 25.40 11.01 -15.35
CA THR A 133 25.25 11.92 -16.51
C THR A 133 25.38 13.39 -16.15
N ALA A 134 25.30 13.74 -14.86
CA ALA A 134 25.34 15.13 -14.41
C ALA A 134 26.61 15.85 -14.87
N THR A 135 26.42 17.00 -15.46
CA THR A 135 27.52 17.88 -15.94
C THR A 135 27.87 18.98 -14.92
N TYR A 136 27.00 19.20 -13.93
CA TYR A 136 27.21 20.12 -12.82
C TYR A 136 26.41 19.65 -11.60
N PRO A 137 26.90 19.95 -10.37
CA PRO A 137 26.20 19.53 -9.15
C PRO A 137 25.05 20.50 -8.81
N ILE A 138 23.85 20.25 -9.30
CA ILE A 138 22.69 21.16 -9.12
C ILE A 138 22.41 21.42 -7.64
N TRP A 139 22.70 20.47 -6.76
CA TRP A 139 22.51 20.61 -5.31
C TRP A 139 23.31 21.76 -4.69
N ALA A 140 24.41 22.18 -5.32
CA ALA A 140 25.20 23.35 -4.93
C ALA A 140 24.42 24.67 -5.10
N LEU A 141 23.32 24.65 -5.87
CA LEU A 141 22.44 25.82 -6.06
C LEU A 141 21.71 26.18 -4.75
N LEU A 142 21.38 25.19 -3.91
CA LEU A 142 20.63 25.39 -2.66
C LEU A 142 21.32 26.37 -1.69
N GLY A 143 22.65 26.48 -1.75
CA GLY A 143 23.44 27.43 -0.95
C GLY A 143 23.62 28.80 -1.59
N SER A 144 22.97 29.11 -2.72
CA SER A 144 23.13 30.37 -3.43
C SER A 144 22.09 31.42 -3.03
N GLN A 145 22.47 32.68 -3.10
CA GLN A 145 21.55 33.79 -2.87
C GLN A 145 20.44 33.80 -3.93
N GLU A 146 20.80 33.53 -5.17
CA GLU A 146 19.86 33.54 -6.30
C GLU A 146 18.74 32.48 -6.14
N PHE A 147 19.05 31.31 -5.56
CA PHE A 147 18.03 30.31 -5.25
C PHE A 147 17.09 30.78 -4.15
N MET A 148 17.62 31.42 -3.11
CA MET A 148 16.80 31.99 -2.04
C MET A 148 15.89 33.13 -2.54
N GLU A 149 16.37 33.94 -3.45
CA GLU A 149 15.59 35.03 -4.07
C GLU A 149 14.47 34.43 -4.95
N ALA A 150 14.77 33.43 -5.80
CA ALA A 150 13.76 32.73 -6.59
C ALA A 150 12.71 32.03 -5.71
N THR A 151 13.14 31.41 -4.59
CA THR A 151 12.23 30.80 -3.61
C THR A 151 11.28 31.85 -3.03
N ARG A 152 11.80 32.99 -2.60
CA ARG A 152 10.98 34.09 -2.07
C ARG A 152 9.95 34.59 -3.09
N ASP A 153 10.34 34.68 -4.35
CA ASP A 153 9.50 35.29 -5.39
C ASP A 153 8.44 34.32 -5.94
N ARG A 154 8.72 33.00 -5.90
CA ARG A 154 7.85 31.94 -6.46
C ARG A 154 6.91 31.27 -5.45
N LEU A 155 7.19 31.30 -4.14
CA LEU A 155 6.43 30.57 -3.12
C LEU A 155 5.48 31.41 -2.23
N PRO A 156 5.17 32.71 -2.46
CA PRO A 156 4.16 33.42 -1.68
C PRO A 156 2.77 32.75 -1.75
N ALA A 157 2.51 32.00 -2.82
CA ALA A 157 1.24 31.28 -3.04
C ALA A 157 0.95 30.19 -1.99
N LEU A 158 1.94 29.74 -1.20
CA LEU A 158 1.73 28.73 -0.15
C LEU A 158 1.24 29.33 1.18
N GLY A 159 1.21 30.67 1.32
CA GLY A 159 0.79 31.33 2.56
C GLY A 159 1.73 31.13 3.75
N LEU A 160 2.95 30.60 3.52
CA LEU A 160 3.98 30.38 4.53
C LEU A 160 4.74 31.67 4.81
N SER A 161 5.19 31.85 6.06
CA SER A 161 6.20 32.87 6.35
C SER A 161 7.51 32.56 5.61
N LEU A 162 8.38 33.56 5.41
CA LEU A 162 9.68 33.32 4.77
C LEU A 162 10.52 32.28 5.54
N VAL A 163 10.42 32.27 6.86
CA VAL A 163 11.12 31.32 7.73
C VAL A 163 10.56 29.92 7.54
N ASP A 164 9.24 29.77 7.56
CA ASP A 164 8.60 28.44 7.35
C ASP A 164 8.84 27.93 5.94
N THR A 165 8.80 28.80 4.93
CA THR A 165 9.17 28.46 3.55
C THR A 165 10.59 27.91 3.48
N PHE A 166 11.56 28.59 4.10
CA PHE A 166 12.95 28.13 4.13
C PHE A 166 13.10 26.74 4.76
N TRP A 167 12.49 26.52 5.93
CA TRP A 167 12.60 25.23 6.61
C TRP A 167 11.90 24.10 5.86
N THR A 168 10.70 24.34 5.30
CA THR A 168 9.96 23.36 4.51
C THR A 168 10.71 22.97 3.24
N MET A 169 11.24 23.94 2.51
CA MET A 169 12.04 23.68 1.31
C MET A 169 13.33 22.94 1.65
N ARG A 170 13.98 23.28 2.77
CA ARG A 170 15.16 22.56 3.25
C ARG A 170 14.84 21.09 3.54
N GLU A 171 13.71 20.80 4.18
CA GLU A 171 13.27 19.43 4.44
C GLU A 171 13.08 18.66 3.11
N PHE A 172 12.31 19.21 2.17
CA PHE A 172 12.04 18.57 0.88
C PHE A 172 13.31 18.32 0.05
N PHE A 173 14.15 19.34 -0.09
CA PHE A 173 15.39 19.19 -0.85
C PHE A 173 16.39 18.26 -0.16
N SER A 174 16.41 18.20 1.17
CA SER A 174 17.24 17.25 1.89
C SER A 174 16.82 15.79 1.60
N LEU A 175 15.52 15.53 1.61
CA LEU A 175 14.98 14.20 1.27
C LEU A 175 15.25 13.86 -0.20
N ALA A 176 15.03 14.81 -1.12
CA ALA A 176 15.33 14.61 -2.53
C ALA A 176 16.84 14.36 -2.77
N TYR A 177 17.72 15.11 -2.08
CA TYR A 177 19.16 14.88 -2.13
C TYR A 177 19.53 13.47 -1.66
N ALA A 178 19.02 13.05 -0.51
CA ALA A 178 19.29 11.74 0.07
C ALA A 178 18.88 10.58 -0.87
N LEU A 179 17.80 10.75 -1.62
CA LEU A 179 17.30 9.74 -2.55
C LEU A 179 17.99 9.76 -3.92
N LEU A 180 18.35 10.94 -4.43
CA LEU A 180 18.72 11.11 -5.85
C LEU A 180 20.23 11.31 -6.06
N SER A 181 21.03 11.47 -5.00
CA SER A 181 22.47 11.74 -5.12
C SER A 181 23.35 10.49 -5.27
N ASP A 182 22.82 9.31 -4.98
CA ASP A 182 23.56 8.07 -4.95
C ASP A 182 23.60 7.35 -6.33
N ASP A 183 24.75 6.71 -6.61
CA ASP A 183 24.87 5.75 -7.71
C ASP A 183 24.29 4.40 -7.28
N LEU A 184 23.23 3.96 -7.97
CA LEU A 184 22.44 2.78 -7.59
C LEU A 184 22.90 1.54 -8.39
N PRO A 185 22.85 0.33 -7.76
CA PRO A 185 23.21 -0.90 -8.42
C PRO A 185 22.36 -1.14 -9.67
N LYS A 186 22.96 -1.80 -10.68
CA LYS A 186 22.30 -2.06 -11.95
C LYS A 186 21.32 -3.23 -11.86
N ALA A 187 20.11 -3.00 -12.40
CA ALA A 187 19.09 -4.01 -12.61
C ALA A 187 18.35 -3.78 -13.93
N ARG A 188 17.71 -4.81 -14.47
CA ARG A 188 16.85 -4.69 -15.66
C ARG A 188 15.52 -4.03 -15.32
N VAL A 189 14.96 -4.39 -14.17
CA VAL A 189 13.69 -3.87 -13.65
C VAL A 189 13.90 -3.35 -12.22
N TYR A 190 13.38 -2.17 -11.93
CA TYR A 190 13.32 -1.59 -10.59
C TYR A 190 11.86 -1.59 -10.16
N HIS A 191 11.55 -2.36 -9.12
CA HIS A 191 10.19 -2.55 -8.65
C HIS A 191 9.99 -1.90 -7.27
N ALA A 192 9.22 -0.81 -7.22
CA ALA A 192 8.82 -0.17 -5.98
C ALA A 192 7.46 -0.71 -5.50
N HIS A 193 7.31 -0.86 -4.19
CA HIS A 193 6.08 -1.38 -3.57
C HIS A 193 5.21 -0.32 -2.90
N THR A 194 5.51 0.95 -3.13
CA THR A 194 4.71 2.10 -2.67
C THR A 194 5.00 3.31 -3.53
N THR A 195 4.01 4.19 -3.71
CA THR A 195 4.22 5.52 -4.30
C THR A 195 4.70 6.48 -3.21
N GLY A 196 5.95 6.91 -3.30
CA GLY A 196 6.61 7.74 -2.31
C GLY A 196 8.11 7.76 -2.56
N TYR A 197 8.91 7.65 -1.53
CA TYR A 197 10.37 7.61 -1.67
C TYR A 197 10.83 6.39 -2.45
N ALA A 198 10.16 5.23 -2.30
CA ALA A 198 10.49 4.03 -3.05
C ALA A 198 10.26 4.22 -4.56
N SER A 199 9.14 4.83 -4.97
CA SER A 199 8.86 5.07 -6.39
C SER A 199 9.78 6.13 -6.98
N LEU A 200 10.10 7.20 -6.25
CA LEU A 200 11.05 8.22 -6.68
C LEU A 200 12.43 7.61 -6.92
N LEU A 201 12.93 6.83 -5.96
CA LEU A 201 14.22 6.16 -6.06
C LEU A 201 14.24 5.10 -7.17
N GLY A 202 13.16 4.30 -7.30
CA GLY A 202 13.01 3.29 -8.34
C GLY A 202 13.01 3.88 -9.75
N ALA A 203 12.26 4.97 -9.96
CA ALA A 203 12.23 5.69 -11.23
C ALA A 203 13.61 6.31 -11.58
N ALA A 204 14.27 6.92 -10.58
CA ALA A 204 15.62 7.47 -10.75
C ALA A 204 16.64 6.37 -11.06
N ALA A 205 16.60 5.23 -10.37
CA ALA A 205 17.47 4.10 -10.58
C ALA A 205 17.30 3.48 -11.98
N ALA A 206 16.06 3.33 -12.43
CA ALA A 206 15.76 2.88 -13.79
C ALA A 206 16.37 3.83 -14.84
N ARG A 207 16.22 5.13 -14.63
CA ARG A 207 16.78 6.16 -15.53
C ARG A 207 18.32 6.17 -15.51
N GLN A 208 18.96 6.03 -14.35
CA GLN A 208 20.42 5.93 -14.23
C GLN A 208 20.99 4.76 -15.03
N ASN A 209 20.30 3.63 -15.03
CA ASN A 209 20.81 2.36 -15.51
C ASN A 209 20.23 1.91 -16.86
N GLY A 210 19.29 2.68 -17.43
CA GLY A 210 18.57 2.28 -18.64
C GLY A 210 17.67 1.06 -18.44
N GLY A 211 17.24 0.82 -17.19
CA GLY A 211 16.28 -0.22 -16.81
C GLY A 211 14.83 0.22 -16.96
N ARG A 212 13.90 -0.64 -16.54
CA ARG A 212 12.46 -0.37 -16.52
C ARG A 212 11.98 -0.13 -15.09
N PHE A 213 11.04 0.79 -14.90
CA PHE A 213 10.43 1.04 -13.61
C PHE A 213 9.06 0.39 -13.54
N PHE A 214 8.84 -0.39 -12.47
CA PHE A 214 7.58 -1.06 -12.14
C PHE A 214 7.13 -0.61 -10.76
N LEU A 215 5.84 -0.37 -10.58
CA LEU A 215 5.25 0.06 -9.32
C LEU A 215 4.12 -0.89 -8.91
N THR A 216 4.08 -1.31 -7.65
CA THR A 216 2.92 -1.96 -7.03
C THR A 216 2.33 -1.07 -5.94
N GLU A 217 1.04 -0.75 -6.06
CA GLU A 217 0.25 -0.11 -5.01
C GLU A 217 -0.48 -1.18 -4.19
N HIS A 218 0.01 -1.44 -2.98
CA HIS A 218 -0.68 -2.33 -2.03
C HIS A 218 -1.91 -1.69 -1.41
N ASN A 219 -1.89 -0.40 -1.30
CA ASN A 219 -2.98 0.53 -1.04
C ASN A 219 -2.60 1.86 -1.71
N LEU A 220 -3.48 2.83 -1.77
CA LEU A 220 -3.12 4.13 -2.34
C LEU A 220 -2.29 4.95 -1.34
N TYR A 221 -0.98 4.74 -1.38
CA TYR A 221 -0.04 5.28 -0.40
C TYR A 221 -0.10 6.80 -0.27
N VAL A 222 -0.24 7.52 -1.38
CA VAL A 222 -0.39 8.99 -1.41
C VAL A 222 -1.63 9.40 -0.60
N ARG A 223 -2.78 8.78 -0.87
CA ARG A 223 -4.04 9.04 -0.14
C ARG A 223 -3.87 8.76 1.35
N ASP A 224 -3.30 7.63 1.69
CA ASP A 224 -3.17 7.18 3.08
C ASP A 224 -2.23 8.09 3.88
N THR A 225 -1.14 8.53 3.26
CA THR A 225 -0.18 9.45 3.88
C THR A 225 -0.81 10.82 4.11
N VAL A 226 -1.52 11.36 3.13
CA VAL A 226 -2.21 12.65 3.26
C VAL A 226 -3.29 12.60 4.34
N ASN A 227 -4.10 11.54 4.37
CA ASN A 227 -5.12 11.37 5.41
C ASN A 227 -4.51 11.25 6.81
N THR A 228 -3.36 10.56 6.93
CA THR A 228 -2.63 10.47 8.20
C THR A 228 -2.10 11.84 8.65
N LEU A 229 -1.56 12.64 7.73
CA LEU A 229 -1.11 14.01 8.03
C LEU A 229 -2.24 14.91 8.52
N LEU A 230 -3.47 14.68 8.05
CA LEU A 230 -4.65 15.47 8.42
C LEU A 230 -5.37 14.95 9.66
N ASP A 231 -4.89 13.87 10.27
CA ASP A 231 -5.57 13.18 11.38
C ASP A 231 -7.05 12.90 11.07
N ARG A 232 -7.35 12.57 9.80
CA ARG A 232 -8.70 12.29 9.32
C ARG A 232 -8.91 10.79 9.21
N ASN A 233 -10.12 10.33 9.52
CA ASN A 233 -10.55 8.98 9.18
C ASN A 233 -10.39 8.76 7.68
N MET A 234 -9.72 7.67 7.31
CA MET A 234 -9.29 7.40 5.93
C MET A 234 -10.43 7.06 4.95
N ALA A 235 -11.68 7.25 5.37
CA ALA A 235 -12.87 7.03 4.54
C ALA A 235 -13.07 8.09 3.43
N LEU A 236 -12.29 9.17 3.44
CA LEU A 236 -12.45 10.24 2.46
C LEU A 236 -11.68 9.92 1.19
N THR A 237 -12.37 9.95 0.07
CA THR A 237 -11.77 9.99 -1.26
C THR A 237 -10.93 11.25 -1.37
N LEU A 238 -9.66 11.10 -1.77
CA LEU A 238 -8.74 12.20 -2.02
C LEU A 238 -8.47 12.26 -3.52
N THR A 239 -8.75 13.40 -4.13
CA THR A 239 -8.34 13.68 -5.50
C THR A 239 -7.20 14.70 -5.53
N ALA A 240 -6.38 14.66 -6.58
CA ALA A 240 -5.30 15.63 -6.75
C ALA A 240 -5.80 17.08 -6.88
N ALA A 241 -7.07 17.30 -7.22
CA ALA A 241 -7.69 18.62 -7.30
C ALA A 241 -8.12 19.16 -5.93
N ASP A 242 -8.52 18.28 -5.00
CA ASP A 242 -9.19 18.67 -3.75
C ASP A 242 -8.22 19.21 -2.69
N TYR A 243 -6.97 18.77 -2.69
CA TYR A 243 -6.04 19.12 -1.62
C TYR A 243 -5.82 20.63 -1.45
N ARG A 244 -6.01 21.40 -2.52
CA ARG A 244 -5.86 22.86 -2.51
C ARG A 244 -7.01 23.58 -1.82
N THR A 245 -8.16 22.93 -1.70
CA THR A 245 -9.39 23.47 -1.14
C THR A 245 -9.60 23.13 0.32
N PHE A 246 -8.80 22.23 0.89
CA PHE A 246 -8.92 21.84 2.29
C PHE A 246 -8.57 22.99 3.23
N ASP A 247 -9.39 23.13 4.28
CA ASP A 247 -9.14 24.05 5.38
C ASP A 247 -8.08 23.45 6.34
N VAL A 248 -6.83 23.66 5.98
CA VAL A 248 -5.64 23.17 6.69
C VAL A 248 -4.58 24.27 6.76
N SER A 249 -3.62 24.13 7.68
CA SER A 249 -2.49 25.05 7.76
C SER A 249 -1.66 25.05 6.47
N ALA A 250 -0.96 26.12 6.21
CA ALA A 250 -0.08 26.25 5.05
C ALA A 250 1.04 25.17 5.04
N ARG A 251 1.53 24.75 6.22
CA ARG A 251 2.52 23.68 6.36
C ARG A 251 1.95 22.32 6.00
N GLU A 252 0.77 21.97 6.48
CA GLU A 252 0.08 20.74 6.12
C GLU A 252 -0.20 20.69 4.62
N ARG A 253 -0.65 21.82 4.04
CA ARG A 253 -0.87 21.95 2.59
C ARG A 253 0.42 21.71 1.79
N ALA A 254 1.57 22.21 2.25
CA ALA A 254 2.85 21.98 1.60
C ALA A 254 3.25 20.50 1.63
N TRP A 255 3.03 19.80 2.75
CA TRP A 255 3.28 18.36 2.84
C TRP A 255 2.30 17.53 2.00
N MET A 256 1.02 17.91 1.96
CA MET A 256 0.04 17.29 1.06
C MET A 256 0.48 17.42 -0.40
N ALA A 257 0.88 18.65 -0.80
CA ALA A 257 1.39 18.91 -2.14
C ALA A 257 2.62 18.03 -2.45
N TRP A 258 3.56 17.90 -1.51
CA TRP A 258 4.74 17.05 -1.66
C TRP A 258 4.38 15.61 -2.03
N TRP A 259 3.44 15.00 -1.32
CA TRP A 259 3.05 13.62 -1.57
C TRP A 259 2.25 13.45 -2.86
N ILE A 260 1.29 14.33 -3.12
CA ILE A 260 0.44 14.25 -4.32
C ILE A 260 1.27 14.50 -5.59
N GLU A 261 2.12 15.52 -5.58
CA GLU A 261 2.93 15.85 -6.76
C GLU A 261 4.07 14.84 -6.97
N MET A 262 4.55 14.18 -5.90
CA MET A 262 5.46 13.03 -6.04
C MET A 262 4.77 11.87 -6.76
N GLY A 263 3.50 11.59 -6.45
CA GLY A 263 2.70 10.61 -7.19
C GLY A 263 2.62 10.98 -8.67
N ARG A 264 2.22 12.21 -8.99
CA ARG A 264 2.15 12.72 -10.37
C ARG A 264 3.48 12.67 -11.11
N PHE A 265 4.59 12.83 -10.41
CA PHE A 265 5.93 12.72 -10.98
C PHE A 265 6.32 11.25 -11.27
N CYS A 266 5.98 10.33 -10.36
CA CYS A 266 6.42 8.94 -10.45
C CYS A 266 5.52 8.05 -11.30
N TYR A 267 4.18 8.18 -11.21
CA TYR A 267 3.24 7.33 -11.95
C TYR A 267 3.50 7.30 -13.48
N PRO A 268 3.68 8.44 -14.16
CA PRO A 268 3.95 8.42 -15.60
C PRO A 268 5.27 7.74 -15.97
N SER A 269 6.21 7.66 -15.04
CA SER A 269 7.54 7.05 -15.27
C SER A 269 7.51 5.52 -15.22
N ALA A 270 6.46 4.91 -14.63
CA ALA A 270 6.32 3.47 -14.60
C ALA A 270 6.02 2.89 -15.99
N GLU A 271 6.60 1.74 -16.31
CA GLU A 271 6.22 0.93 -17.47
C GLU A 271 4.89 0.22 -17.24
N ALA A 272 4.68 -0.25 -16.01
CA ALA A 272 3.44 -0.84 -15.52
C ALA A 272 3.20 -0.45 -14.06
N ILE A 273 1.91 -0.41 -13.66
CA ILE A 273 1.48 -0.19 -12.28
C ILE A 273 0.54 -1.32 -11.90
N SER A 274 0.90 -2.13 -10.90
CA SER A 274 0.00 -3.17 -10.40
C SER A 274 -0.78 -2.70 -9.18
N TYR A 275 -2.04 -3.10 -9.15
CA TYR A 275 -2.98 -2.86 -8.06
C TYR A 275 -3.52 -4.19 -7.56
N LEU A 276 -3.94 -4.26 -6.32
CA LEU A 276 -4.48 -5.48 -5.72
C LEU A 276 -5.95 -5.73 -6.12
N TYR A 277 -6.68 -4.67 -6.51
CA TYR A 277 -8.10 -4.73 -6.86
C TYR A 277 -8.46 -3.68 -7.92
N PRO A 278 -9.51 -3.92 -8.75
CA PRO A 278 -9.83 -3.05 -9.90
C PRO A 278 -10.19 -1.60 -9.53
N LYS A 279 -10.93 -1.40 -8.43
CA LYS A 279 -11.35 -0.05 -7.99
C LYS A 279 -10.16 0.87 -7.69
N ALA A 280 -9.02 0.32 -7.25
CA ALA A 280 -7.81 1.10 -7.00
C ALA A 280 -7.29 1.82 -8.25
N ILE A 281 -7.55 1.28 -9.45
CA ILE A 281 -7.16 1.90 -10.73
C ILE A 281 -7.85 3.26 -10.90
N THR A 282 -9.16 3.34 -10.67
CA THR A 282 -9.93 4.58 -10.80
C THR A 282 -9.56 5.59 -9.72
N GLU A 283 -9.37 5.13 -8.49
CA GLU A 283 -8.93 5.98 -7.38
C GLU A 283 -7.50 6.52 -7.60
N ALA A 284 -6.59 5.71 -8.16
CA ALA A 284 -5.24 6.15 -8.50
C ALA A 284 -5.21 7.10 -9.70
N ALA A 285 -6.11 6.93 -10.67
CA ALA A 285 -6.25 7.84 -11.81
C ALA A 285 -6.58 9.27 -11.35
N ASP A 286 -7.40 9.42 -10.31
CA ASP A 286 -7.68 10.72 -9.68
C ASP A 286 -6.43 11.37 -9.06
N LEU A 287 -5.41 10.58 -8.74
CA LEU A 287 -4.11 11.03 -8.25
C LEU A 287 -3.06 11.18 -9.36
N GLY A 288 -3.44 10.96 -10.62
CA GLY A 288 -2.59 11.14 -11.80
C GLY A 288 -1.93 9.88 -12.35
N ALA A 289 -2.36 8.68 -11.91
CA ALA A 289 -1.85 7.43 -12.46
C ALA A 289 -2.45 7.13 -13.85
N PRO A 290 -1.64 6.76 -14.86
CA PRO A 290 -2.13 6.44 -16.20
C PRO A 290 -2.81 5.07 -16.22
N VAL A 291 -4.12 5.07 -16.54
CA VAL A 291 -4.97 3.86 -16.52
C VAL A 291 -4.47 2.79 -17.50
N GLU A 292 -3.94 3.19 -18.64
CA GLU A 292 -3.43 2.29 -19.69
C GLU A 292 -2.19 1.46 -19.28
N LYS A 293 -1.54 1.86 -18.18
CA LYS A 293 -0.39 1.13 -17.59
C LYS A 293 -0.80 0.22 -16.43
N SER A 294 -2.09 0.17 -16.11
CA SER A 294 -2.61 -0.55 -14.96
C SER A 294 -2.76 -2.03 -15.22
N VAL A 295 -2.39 -2.84 -14.23
CA VAL A 295 -2.65 -4.27 -14.17
C VAL A 295 -3.20 -4.63 -12.78
N VAL A 296 -4.04 -5.68 -12.66
CA VAL A 296 -4.51 -6.15 -11.36
C VAL A 296 -3.80 -7.46 -11.03
N ILE A 297 -3.07 -7.48 -9.92
CA ILE A 297 -2.43 -8.68 -9.36
C ILE A 297 -2.86 -8.77 -7.89
N PRO A 298 -3.92 -9.53 -7.58
CA PRO A 298 -4.38 -9.66 -6.21
C PRO A 298 -3.37 -10.44 -5.35
N ASN A 299 -3.43 -10.24 -4.04
CA ASN A 299 -2.71 -11.11 -3.10
C ASN A 299 -3.21 -12.54 -3.25
N GLY A 300 -2.32 -13.50 -3.05
CA GLY A 300 -2.62 -14.92 -3.15
C GLY A 300 -2.38 -15.68 -1.85
N MET A 301 -2.96 -16.88 -1.77
CA MET A 301 -2.85 -17.78 -0.63
C MET A 301 -2.36 -19.16 -1.04
N VAL A 302 -1.58 -19.80 -0.18
CA VAL A 302 -1.25 -21.23 -0.30
C VAL A 302 -2.35 -22.02 0.41
N VAL A 303 -3.34 -22.47 -0.35
CA VAL A 303 -4.54 -23.13 0.22
C VAL A 303 -4.19 -24.33 1.09
N GLN A 304 -3.17 -25.12 0.71
CA GLN A 304 -2.72 -26.31 1.44
C GLN A 304 -2.28 -26.01 2.88
N GLU A 305 -1.75 -24.82 3.13
CA GLU A 305 -1.31 -24.41 4.47
C GLU A 305 -2.48 -24.23 5.46
N PHE A 306 -3.71 -24.12 4.94
CA PHE A 306 -4.95 -23.97 5.71
C PHE A 306 -5.84 -25.22 5.68
N ALA A 307 -5.34 -26.34 5.13
CA ALA A 307 -6.13 -27.58 4.96
C ALA A 307 -6.71 -28.10 6.28
N ASP A 308 -5.95 -28.03 7.38
CA ASP A 308 -6.41 -28.44 8.71
C ASP A 308 -7.51 -27.52 9.24
N ALA A 309 -7.38 -26.21 9.06
CA ALA A 309 -8.41 -25.25 9.45
C ALA A 309 -9.69 -25.47 8.62
N ALA A 310 -9.56 -25.64 7.30
CA ALA A 310 -10.69 -25.89 6.41
C ALA A 310 -11.42 -27.20 6.74
N ARG A 311 -10.67 -28.26 7.12
CA ARG A 311 -11.25 -29.54 7.58
C ARG A 311 -12.01 -29.36 8.89
N ALA A 312 -11.40 -28.75 9.91
CA ALA A 312 -12.02 -28.53 11.20
C ALA A 312 -13.30 -27.69 11.08
N ARG A 313 -13.29 -26.65 10.23
CA ARG A 313 -14.48 -25.84 9.92
C ARG A 313 -15.55 -26.64 9.18
N GLY A 314 -15.16 -27.53 8.26
CA GLY A 314 -16.07 -28.46 7.60
C GLY A 314 -16.75 -29.42 8.57
N GLU A 315 -16.01 -29.94 9.55
CA GLU A 315 -16.52 -30.82 10.62
C GLU A 315 -17.46 -30.08 11.59
N ALA A 316 -17.24 -28.80 11.81
CA ALA A 316 -18.12 -27.96 12.66
C ALA A 316 -19.43 -27.55 11.96
N LEU A 317 -19.49 -27.53 10.64
CA LEU A 317 -20.62 -27.04 9.85
C LEU A 317 -21.94 -27.76 10.11
N PRO A 318 -22.00 -29.09 10.26
CA PRO A 318 -23.25 -29.81 10.61
C PRO A 318 -23.86 -29.32 11.95
N GLY A 319 -23.03 -29.00 12.95
CA GLY A 319 -23.47 -28.44 14.22
C GLY A 319 -24.06 -27.03 14.06
N ILE A 320 -23.49 -26.23 13.17
CA ILE A 320 -24.03 -24.91 12.82
C ILE A 320 -25.39 -25.05 12.12
N LEU A 321 -25.48 -25.94 11.14
CA LEU A 321 -26.72 -26.22 10.39
C LEU A 321 -27.83 -26.80 11.26
N ALA A 322 -27.50 -27.49 12.34
CA ALA A 322 -28.49 -28.00 13.30
C ALA A 322 -29.21 -26.89 14.06
N GLY A 323 -28.66 -25.66 14.08
CA GLY A 323 -29.30 -24.49 14.66
C GLY A 323 -29.43 -24.59 16.20
N ASP A 324 -28.42 -25.14 16.88
CA ASP A 324 -28.41 -25.25 18.33
C ASP A 324 -28.49 -23.85 18.99
N PRO A 325 -29.57 -23.52 19.70
CA PRO A 325 -29.74 -22.21 20.33
C PRO A 325 -28.75 -21.94 21.48
N GLU A 326 -28.17 -23.00 22.07
CA GLU A 326 -27.15 -22.89 23.11
C GLU A 326 -25.73 -22.74 22.57
N ARG A 327 -25.55 -22.79 21.24
CA ARG A 327 -24.27 -22.60 20.61
C ARG A 327 -23.70 -21.21 20.90
N VAL A 328 -22.46 -21.16 21.39
CA VAL A 328 -21.71 -19.90 21.54
C VAL A 328 -20.90 -19.63 20.27
N TRP A 329 -21.26 -18.58 19.54
CA TRP A 329 -20.54 -18.14 18.35
C TRP A 329 -19.17 -17.54 18.69
N ARG A 330 -18.16 -17.94 17.95
CA ARG A 330 -16.77 -17.49 18.10
C ARG A 330 -16.48 -16.46 17.02
N LEU A 331 -16.61 -15.18 17.35
CA LEU A 331 -16.22 -14.08 16.47
C LEU A 331 -14.74 -13.79 16.68
N VAL A 332 -14.03 -13.39 15.63
CA VAL A 332 -12.63 -13.01 15.73
C VAL A 332 -12.37 -11.67 15.02
N TYR A 333 -11.64 -10.80 15.68
CA TYR A 333 -11.03 -9.60 15.13
C TYR A 333 -9.53 -9.85 15.01
N ILE A 334 -8.96 -9.68 13.79
CA ILE A 334 -7.55 -9.95 13.53
C ILE A 334 -6.92 -8.72 12.90
N ALA A 335 -6.34 -7.87 13.72
CA ALA A 335 -5.61 -6.67 13.29
C ALA A 335 -4.80 -6.07 14.44
N ARG A 336 -3.86 -5.18 14.12
CA ARG A 336 -3.25 -4.28 15.10
C ARG A 336 -4.36 -3.45 15.78
N VAL A 337 -4.26 -3.23 17.08
CA VAL A 337 -5.22 -2.40 17.81
C VAL A 337 -4.83 -0.93 17.65
N VAL A 338 -5.30 -0.35 16.53
CA VAL A 338 -5.06 1.05 16.14
C VAL A 338 -6.36 1.66 15.58
N PRO A 339 -6.58 2.99 15.63
CA PRO A 339 -7.84 3.62 15.25
C PRO A 339 -8.38 3.18 13.89
N ILE A 340 -7.53 3.16 12.86
CA ILE A 340 -7.92 2.81 11.49
C ILE A 340 -8.50 1.40 11.33
N LYS A 341 -8.27 0.50 12.30
CA LYS A 341 -8.79 -0.88 12.27
C LYS A 341 -10.14 -1.03 13.00
N GLY A 342 -10.72 0.05 13.51
CA GLY A 342 -12.12 0.17 13.89
C GLY A 342 -12.58 -0.69 15.09
N LEU A 343 -11.67 -1.13 15.98
CA LEU A 343 -12.08 -1.96 17.13
C LEU A 343 -13.13 -1.27 18.02
N ALA A 344 -13.09 0.06 18.12
CA ALA A 344 -14.06 0.83 18.88
C ALA A 344 -15.49 0.72 18.31
N ASP A 345 -15.62 0.55 16.98
CA ASP A 345 -16.93 0.39 16.32
C ASP A 345 -17.46 -1.02 16.50
N LEU A 346 -16.58 -2.03 16.47
CA LEU A 346 -16.96 -3.40 16.83
C LEU A 346 -17.48 -3.48 18.27
N ILE A 347 -16.85 -2.77 19.22
CA ILE A 347 -17.32 -2.72 20.60
C ILE A 347 -18.73 -2.12 20.68
N SER A 348 -19.00 -1.05 19.91
CA SER A 348 -20.34 -0.46 19.85
C SER A 348 -21.36 -1.41 19.21
N SER A 349 -20.97 -2.14 18.14
CA SER A 349 -21.84 -3.14 17.49
C SER A 349 -22.17 -4.30 18.41
N VAL A 350 -21.21 -4.75 19.22
CA VAL A 350 -21.42 -5.77 20.25
C VAL A 350 -22.41 -5.29 21.32
N ALA A 351 -22.31 -4.03 21.76
CA ALA A 351 -23.26 -3.46 22.71
C ALA A 351 -24.69 -3.43 22.14
N LEU A 352 -24.85 -3.15 20.85
CA LEU A 352 -26.15 -3.25 20.19
C LEU A 352 -26.69 -4.68 20.13
N LEU A 353 -25.85 -5.68 19.83
CA LEU A 353 -26.26 -7.08 19.87
C LEU A 353 -26.76 -7.49 21.26
N VAL A 354 -26.01 -7.15 22.31
CA VAL A 354 -26.37 -7.45 23.69
C VAL A 354 -27.68 -6.74 24.08
N SER A 355 -27.87 -5.47 23.71
CA SER A 355 -29.12 -4.72 23.97
C SER A 355 -30.34 -5.34 23.27
N ARG A 356 -30.13 -6.06 22.13
CA ARG A 356 -31.17 -6.83 21.43
C ARG A 356 -31.40 -8.23 22.02
N GLY A 357 -30.70 -8.58 23.10
CA GLY A 357 -30.82 -9.88 23.78
C GLY A 357 -30.01 -11.00 23.14
N ILE A 358 -29.10 -10.69 22.22
CA ILE A 358 -28.20 -11.64 21.58
C ILE A 358 -26.93 -11.70 22.43
N THR A 359 -26.75 -12.81 23.16
CA THR A 359 -25.68 -12.96 24.17
C THR A 359 -24.85 -14.24 23.99
N ASN A 360 -25.23 -15.09 23.05
CA ASN A 360 -24.61 -16.40 22.81
C ASN A 360 -23.40 -16.30 21.87
N PHE A 361 -22.51 -15.34 22.09
CA PHE A 361 -21.27 -15.17 21.33
C PHE A 361 -20.13 -14.64 22.21
N ARG A 362 -18.92 -14.70 21.68
CA ARG A 362 -17.78 -13.98 22.22
C ARG A 362 -16.85 -13.52 21.08
N VAL A 363 -16.04 -12.50 21.34
CA VAL A 363 -15.11 -11.87 20.39
C VAL A 363 -13.68 -12.06 20.88
N ASP A 364 -12.88 -12.78 20.11
CA ASP A 364 -11.44 -12.87 20.35
C ASP A 364 -10.73 -11.76 19.53
N VAL A 365 -9.91 -10.95 20.20
CA VAL A 365 -9.12 -9.86 19.60
C VAL A 365 -7.67 -10.31 19.50
N LEU A 366 -7.22 -10.55 18.25
CA LEU A 366 -5.89 -11.03 17.92
C LEU A 366 -5.09 -9.91 17.26
N GLY A 367 -3.93 -9.60 17.81
CA GLY A 367 -3.00 -8.61 17.27
C GLY A 367 -2.33 -7.76 18.36
N PRO A 368 -1.24 -7.06 17.99
CA PRO A 368 -0.48 -6.24 18.93
C PRO A 368 -1.29 -5.03 19.40
N THR A 369 -1.09 -4.68 20.67
CA THR A 369 -1.78 -3.58 21.38
C THR A 369 -0.84 -2.42 21.73
N ASP A 370 0.45 -2.57 21.44
CA ASP A 370 1.54 -1.67 21.82
C ASP A 370 1.84 -0.57 20.80
N HIS A 371 1.25 -0.65 19.60
CA HIS A 371 1.43 0.37 18.56
C HIS A 371 0.76 1.71 18.90
N THR A 372 -0.43 1.65 19.56
CA THR A 372 -1.18 2.82 20.02
C THR A 372 -1.80 2.51 21.37
N PRO A 373 -1.01 2.55 22.47
CA PRO A 373 -1.49 2.16 23.80
C PRO A 373 -2.71 2.95 24.28
N ASP A 374 -2.77 4.24 23.96
CA ASP A 374 -3.90 5.10 24.32
C ASP A 374 -5.20 4.65 23.67
N TYR A 375 -5.16 4.25 22.40
CA TYR A 375 -6.33 3.72 21.71
C TYR A 375 -6.75 2.36 22.28
N TYR A 376 -5.81 1.49 22.62
CA TYR A 376 -6.12 0.23 23.31
C TYR A 376 -6.84 0.49 24.64
N MET A 377 -6.34 1.43 25.44
CA MET A 377 -6.99 1.81 26.71
C MET A 377 -8.37 2.41 26.49
N LEU A 378 -8.54 3.25 25.45
CA LEU A 378 -9.85 3.78 25.05
C LEU A 378 -10.83 2.66 24.70
N CYS A 379 -10.41 1.66 23.91
CA CYS A 379 -11.25 0.49 23.58
C CYS A 379 -11.67 -0.29 24.82
N ARG A 380 -10.74 -0.53 25.76
CA ARG A 380 -11.03 -1.21 27.03
C ARG A 380 -12.04 -0.44 27.88
N GLU A 381 -11.86 0.86 28.01
CA GLU A 381 -12.79 1.72 28.77
C GLU A 381 -14.17 1.81 28.10
N LYS A 382 -14.21 1.89 26.75
CA LYS A 382 -15.47 1.85 25.99
C LYS A 382 -16.22 0.54 26.22
N ALA A 383 -15.53 -0.62 26.19
CA ALA A 383 -16.15 -1.90 26.46
C ALA A 383 -16.73 -2.01 27.89
N ARG A 384 -16.01 -1.44 28.85
CA ARG A 384 -16.48 -1.36 30.26
C ARG A 384 -17.69 -0.43 30.42
N THR A 385 -17.63 0.76 29.84
CA THR A 385 -18.70 1.76 29.88
C THR A 385 -20.01 1.26 29.26
N LEU A 386 -19.88 0.46 28.19
CA LEU A 386 -21.01 -0.17 27.50
C LEU A 386 -21.41 -1.52 28.12
N GLU A 387 -20.80 -1.93 29.22
CA GLU A 387 -21.08 -3.19 29.95
C GLU A 387 -20.93 -4.45 29.06
N VAL A 388 -19.95 -4.45 28.14
CA VAL A 388 -19.70 -5.58 27.22
C VAL A 388 -18.27 -6.13 27.30
N GLU A 389 -17.51 -5.76 28.32
CA GLU A 389 -16.12 -6.20 28.50
C GLU A 389 -15.98 -7.73 28.52
N ASP A 390 -16.95 -8.43 29.14
CA ASP A 390 -16.95 -9.88 29.28
C ASP A 390 -17.10 -10.66 27.96
N TYR A 391 -17.55 -9.99 26.91
CA TYR A 391 -17.63 -10.58 25.57
C TYR A 391 -16.29 -10.57 24.82
N PHE A 392 -15.30 -9.80 25.27
CA PHE A 392 -14.02 -9.62 24.58
C PHE A 392 -12.86 -10.35 25.27
N VAL A 393 -12.10 -11.11 24.49
CA VAL A 393 -10.87 -11.77 24.92
C VAL A 393 -9.70 -11.23 24.13
N PHE A 394 -8.84 -10.42 24.74
CA PHE A 394 -7.64 -9.88 24.11
C PHE A 394 -6.50 -10.90 24.23
N ARG A 395 -6.06 -11.46 23.09
CA ARG A 395 -5.02 -12.50 23.07
C ARG A 395 -3.63 -11.95 22.70
N GLY A 396 -3.52 -10.67 22.29
CA GLY A 396 -2.27 -10.09 21.83
C GLY A 396 -1.79 -10.70 20.50
N THR A 397 -0.48 -10.68 20.27
CA THR A 397 0.15 -11.25 19.09
C THR A 397 0.24 -12.77 19.21
N VAL A 398 -0.43 -13.47 18.29
CA VAL A 398 -0.53 -14.94 18.27
C VAL A 398 -0.31 -15.47 16.85
N ASN A 399 -0.09 -16.78 16.72
CA ASN A 399 -0.13 -17.45 15.42
C ASN A 399 -1.59 -17.62 14.99
N VAL A 400 -2.07 -16.74 14.12
CA VAL A 400 -3.46 -16.71 13.64
C VAL A 400 -3.84 -18.03 12.99
N ARG A 401 -2.96 -18.61 12.16
CA ARG A 401 -3.21 -19.84 11.40
C ARG A 401 -3.58 -21.01 12.32
N GLU A 402 -2.94 -21.14 13.47
CA GLU A 402 -3.22 -22.21 14.44
C GLU A 402 -4.58 -22.05 15.13
N LEU A 403 -5.04 -20.79 15.26
CA LEU A 403 -6.28 -20.47 15.98
C LEU A 403 -7.51 -20.38 15.05
N LEU A 404 -7.33 -20.21 13.75
CA LEU A 404 -8.44 -20.09 12.79
C LEU A 404 -9.50 -21.20 12.93
N PRO A 405 -9.14 -22.48 13.18
CA PRO A 405 -10.16 -23.55 13.38
C PRO A 405 -11.17 -23.28 14.47
N GLU A 406 -10.83 -22.43 15.45
CA GLU A 406 -11.67 -22.11 16.60
C GLU A 406 -12.78 -21.11 16.28
N PHE A 407 -12.70 -20.35 15.20
CA PHE A 407 -13.55 -19.19 14.94
C PHE A 407 -14.62 -19.47 13.90
N ASP A 408 -15.78 -18.84 14.08
CA ASP A 408 -16.93 -18.96 13.19
C ASP A 408 -17.02 -17.80 12.20
N VAL A 409 -16.70 -16.57 12.62
CA VAL A 409 -16.83 -15.35 11.80
C VAL A 409 -15.64 -14.44 12.01
N LEU A 410 -15.03 -13.98 10.93
CA LEU A 410 -14.07 -12.87 10.95
C LEU A 410 -14.86 -11.55 10.94
N VAL A 411 -14.52 -10.62 11.84
CA VAL A 411 -15.08 -9.27 11.87
C VAL A 411 -13.97 -8.26 11.63
N LEU A 412 -14.09 -7.48 10.56
CA LEU A 412 -13.08 -6.50 10.14
C LEU A 412 -13.70 -5.11 9.92
N PRO A 413 -13.87 -4.30 10.98
CA PRO A 413 -14.53 -2.98 10.94
C PRO A 413 -13.57 -1.87 10.51
N SER A 414 -12.62 -2.15 9.63
CA SER A 414 -11.56 -1.23 9.26
C SER A 414 -12.08 -0.01 8.48
N HIS A 415 -11.52 1.16 8.72
CA HIS A 415 -11.83 2.38 7.95
C HIS A 415 -11.04 2.47 6.65
N ASN A 416 -9.95 1.70 6.52
CA ASN A 416 -9.17 1.61 5.30
C ASN A 416 -8.44 0.26 5.20
N GLU A 417 -8.51 -0.34 4.03
CA GLU A 417 -7.79 -1.55 3.65
C GLU A 417 -7.35 -1.46 2.18
N GLY A 418 -6.22 -2.09 1.86
CA GLY A 418 -5.92 -2.46 0.49
C GLY A 418 -6.69 -3.73 0.12
N GLN A 419 -5.99 -4.86 0.19
CA GLN A 419 -6.58 -6.19 0.12
C GLN A 419 -6.10 -6.99 1.34
N PRO A 420 -6.91 -7.08 2.41
CA PRO A 420 -6.46 -7.63 3.69
C PRO A 420 -6.20 -9.14 3.61
N ILE A 421 -4.96 -9.54 3.89
CA ILE A 421 -4.53 -10.95 3.87
C ILE A 421 -5.34 -11.77 4.88
N VAL A 422 -5.70 -11.22 6.04
CA VAL A 422 -6.48 -11.92 7.06
C VAL A 422 -7.87 -12.36 6.56
N VAL A 423 -8.45 -11.61 5.61
CA VAL A 423 -9.71 -12.01 4.95
C VAL A 423 -9.48 -13.21 4.05
N LEU A 424 -8.39 -13.20 3.27
CA LEU A 424 -8.01 -14.35 2.43
C LEU A 424 -7.72 -15.61 3.28
N GLU A 425 -7.04 -15.45 4.43
CA GLU A 425 -6.81 -16.54 5.39
C GLU A 425 -8.12 -17.12 5.92
N ALA A 426 -9.05 -16.25 6.37
CA ALA A 426 -10.38 -16.67 6.83
C ALA A 426 -11.18 -17.36 5.71
N MET A 427 -11.19 -16.79 4.51
CA MET A 427 -11.85 -17.38 3.33
C MET A 427 -11.29 -18.77 3.02
N THR A 428 -9.98 -18.96 3.11
CA THR A 428 -9.31 -20.24 2.85
C THR A 428 -9.75 -21.30 3.87
N ALA A 429 -9.92 -20.90 5.13
CA ALA A 429 -10.47 -21.76 6.19
C ALA A 429 -11.99 -22.00 6.04
N GLY A 430 -12.69 -21.26 5.18
CA GLY A 430 -14.15 -21.31 5.05
C GLY A 430 -14.87 -20.56 6.17
N ILE A 431 -14.29 -19.47 6.65
CA ILE A 431 -14.85 -18.59 7.67
C ILE A 431 -15.44 -17.37 6.97
N PRO A 432 -16.76 -17.13 7.03
CA PRO A 432 -17.37 -15.92 6.49
C PRO A 432 -16.86 -14.65 7.20
N THR A 433 -16.79 -13.55 6.45
CA THR A 433 -16.36 -12.25 6.99
C THR A 433 -17.54 -11.27 7.06
N VAL A 434 -17.66 -10.55 8.18
CA VAL A 434 -18.46 -9.32 8.27
C VAL A 434 -17.48 -8.16 8.37
N GLY A 435 -17.49 -7.26 7.41
CA GLY A 435 -16.49 -6.19 7.34
C GLY A 435 -17.00 -4.94 6.63
N THR A 436 -16.23 -3.87 6.72
CA THR A 436 -16.53 -2.60 6.06
C THR A 436 -16.21 -2.63 4.57
N GLU A 437 -17.03 -1.96 3.76
CA GLU A 437 -16.83 -1.83 2.30
C GLU A 437 -15.75 -0.77 2.00
N VAL A 438 -14.49 -1.12 2.25
CA VAL A 438 -13.33 -0.26 1.99
C VAL A 438 -12.29 -0.99 1.13
N GLY A 439 -11.57 -0.24 0.29
CA GLY A 439 -10.50 -0.79 -0.54
C GLY A 439 -10.93 -1.98 -1.39
N GLY A 440 -10.19 -3.08 -1.31
CA GLY A 440 -10.45 -4.33 -2.04
C GLY A 440 -11.48 -5.26 -1.40
N MET A 441 -12.17 -4.85 -0.33
CA MET A 441 -13.11 -5.71 0.39
C MET A 441 -14.28 -6.16 -0.49
N ALA A 442 -14.81 -5.28 -1.36
CA ALA A 442 -15.88 -5.65 -2.29
C ALA A 442 -15.44 -6.79 -3.22
N GLN A 443 -14.25 -6.70 -3.83
CA GLN A 443 -13.69 -7.76 -4.67
C GLN A 443 -13.53 -9.09 -3.91
N LEU A 444 -13.05 -9.04 -2.67
CA LEU A 444 -12.85 -10.26 -1.88
C LEU A 444 -14.19 -10.91 -1.51
N ILE A 445 -15.18 -10.13 -1.11
CA ILE A 445 -16.35 -10.62 -0.38
C ILE A 445 -17.61 -10.64 -1.22
N ASP A 446 -17.94 -9.57 -1.97
CA ASP A 446 -19.27 -9.37 -2.55
C ASP A 446 -19.29 -9.49 -4.09
N ASP A 447 -18.32 -8.90 -4.79
CA ASP A 447 -18.32 -8.89 -6.26
C ASP A 447 -18.38 -10.31 -6.83
N PRO A 448 -19.23 -10.58 -7.82
CA PRO A 448 -19.29 -11.92 -8.44
C PRO A 448 -17.98 -12.22 -9.17
N LEU A 449 -17.40 -13.39 -8.89
CA LEU A 449 -16.17 -13.86 -9.54
C LEU A 449 -16.46 -15.07 -10.41
N THR A 450 -16.19 -14.94 -11.72
CA THR A 450 -16.43 -16.03 -12.69
C THR A 450 -15.11 -16.63 -13.16
N THR A 451 -14.92 -17.93 -12.94
CA THR A 451 -13.75 -18.67 -13.42
C THR A 451 -13.73 -18.75 -14.96
N PRO A 452 -12.58 -18.97 -15.59
CA PRO A 452 -12.49 -19.22 -17.03
C PRO A 452 -13.36 -20.38 -17.51
N GLY A 453 -13.65 -21.36 -16.63
CA GLY A 453 -14.58 -22.46 -16.89
C GLY A 453 -16.07 -22.10 -16.74
N GLY A 454 -16.41 -20.82 -16.53
CA GLY A 454 -17.79 -20.32 -16.47
C GLY A 454 -18.48 -20.50 -15.12
N ARG A 455 -17.80 -21.00 -14.06
CA ARG A 455 -18.39 -21.08 -12.72
C ARG A 455 -18.28 -19.73 -12.02
N THR A 456 -19.43 -19.19 -11.59
CA THR A 456 -19.51 -17.95 -10.81
C THR A 456 -19.66 -18.25 -9.33
N TRP A 457 -18.88 -17.57 -8.51
CA TRP A 457 -18.98 -17.58 -7.06
C TRP A 457 -19.64 -16.29 -6.58
N GLY A 458 -20.67 -16.44 -5.75
CA GLY A 458 -21.37 -15.35 -5.10
C GLY A 458 -20.62 -14.80 -3.87
N PRO A 459 -21.29 -13.99 -3.04
CA PRO A 459 -20.74 -13.45 -1.81
C PRO A 459 -20.20 -14.52 -0.85
N CYS A 460 -19.15 -14.16 -0.11
CA CYS A 460 -18.56 -15.03 0.92
C CYS A 460 -18.54 -14.36 2.31
N GLY A 461 -19.28 -13.29 2.48
CA GLY A 461 -19.43 -12.52 3.71
C GLY A 461 -20.48 -11.44 3.54
N LEU A 462 -20.53 -10.51 4.49
CA LEU A 462 -21.45 -9.38 4.47
C LEU A 462 -20.67 -8.08 4.65
N LEU A 463 -20.89 -7.12 3.78
CA LEU A 463 -20.26 -5.82 3.85
C LEU A 463 -21.18 -4.79 4.49
N VAL A 464 -20.57 -3.84 5.17
CA VAL A 464 -21.24 -2.69 5.80
C VAL A 464 -20.55 -1.41 5.39
N ARG A 465 -21.27 -0.30 5.41
CA ARG A 465 -20.65 1.01 5.21
C ARG A 465 -19.71 1.34 6.39
N PRO A 466 -18.57 2.00 6.14
CA PRO A 466 -17.72 2.49 7.24
C PRO A 466 -18.53 3.36 8.22
N ASP A 467 -18.20 3.29 9.51
CA ASP A 467 -18.86 4.01 10.61
C ASP A 467 -20.32 3.62 10.91
N TYR A 468 -20.91 2.64 10.18
CA TYR A 468 -22.28 2.20 10.39
C TYR A 468 -22.34 0.99 11.35
N VAL A 469 -22.26 1.30 12.64
CA VAL A 469 -22.25 0.33 13.74
C VAL A 469 -23.51 -0.53 13.77
N GLU A 470 -24.66 0.05 13.46
CA GLU A 470 -25.96 -0.64 13.38
C GLU A 470 -25.97 -1.70 12.30
N GLU A 471 -25.50 -1.39 11.08
CA GLU A 471 -25.41 -2.37 9.97
C GLU A 471 -24.51 -3.54 10.31
N MET A 472 -23.40 -3.27 11.01
CA MET A 472 -22.49 -4.32 11.48
C MET A 472 -23.20 -5.24 12.48
N ALA A 473 -23.91 -4.70 13.45
CA ALA A 473 -24.70 -5.48 14.40
C ALA A 473 -25.79 -6.29 13.70
N GLU A 474 -26.50 -5.72 12.72
CA GLU A 474 -27.54 -6.40 11.92
C GLU A 474 -26.97 -7.54 11.09
N ASN A 475 -25.84 -7.34 10.43
CA ASN A 475 -25.19 -8.37 9.64
C ASN A 475 -24.63 -9.51 10.50
N LEU A 476 -24.07 -9.21 11.67
CA LEU A 476 -23.66 -10.24 12.63
C LEU A 476 -24.87 -11.02 13.14
N GLN A 477 -25.96 -10.36 13.53
CA GLN A 477 -27.20 -10.98 13.93
C GLN A 477 -27.77 -11.90 12.83
N ARG A 478 -27.84 -11.41 11.59
CA ARG A 478 -28.32 -12.15 10.44
C ARG A 478 -27.47 -13.41 10.21
N LEU A 479 -26.14 -13.27 10.21
CA LEU A 479 -25.25 -14.39 9.97
C LEU A 479 -25.31 -15.47 11.05
N MET A 480 -25.42 -15.09 12.31
CA MET A 480 -25.57 -16.00 13.44
C MET A 480 -26.96 -16.64 13.50
N GLY A 481 -27.99 -15.96 12.97
CA GLY A 481 -29.38 -16.42 12.98
C GLY A 481 -29.82 -17.24 11.76
N ASP A 482 -29.01 -17.29 10.68
CA ASP A 482 -29.33 -18.00 9.45
C ASP A 482 -28.22 -19.03 9.09
N PRO A 483 -28.34 -20.28 9.55
CA PRO A 483 -27.37 -21.33 9.28
C PRO A 483 -27.20 -21.67 7.78
N LEU A 484 -28.23 -21.48 6.95
CA LEU A 484 -28.14 -21.76 5.52
C LEU A 484 -27.31 -20.67 4.83
N LEU A 485 -27.56 -19.41 5.15
CA LEU A 485 -26.73 -18.29 4.70
C LEU A 485 -25.27 -18.50 5.12
N TYR A 486 -25.02 -18.88 6.38
CA TYR A 486 -23.67 -19.17 6.85
C TYR A 486 -22.98 -20.24 5.98
N ALA A 487 -23.66 -21.36 5.72
CA ALA A 487 -23.10 -22.45 4.93
C ALA A 487 -22.80 -22.04 3.48
N GLU A 488 -23.69 -21.23 2.88
CA GLU A 488 -23.49 -20.68 1.53
C GLU A 488 -22.24 -19.79 1.49
N LEU A 489 -22.15 -18.82 2.39
CA LEU A 489 -21.02 -17.89 2.46
C LEU A 489 -19.69 -18.63 2.74
N ALA A 490 -19.69 -19.61 3.63
CA ALA A 490 -18.51 -20.44 3.93
C ALA A 490 -18.06 -21.28 2.72
N SER A 491 -18.99 -21.79 1.93
CA SER A 491 -18.70 -22.53 0.70
C SER A 491 -18.11 -21.61 -0.38
N ASN A 492 -18.72 -20.43 -0.56
CA ASN A 492 -18.26 -19.42 -1.52
C ASN A 492 -16.86 -18.93 -1.15
N ALA A 493 -16.56 -18.72 0.13
CA ALA A 493 -15.26 -18.28 0.61
C ALA A 493 -14.12 -19.19 0.09
N ARG A 494 -14.23 -20.51 0.33
CA ARG A 494 -13.23 -21.46 -0.18
C ARG A 494 -13.16 -21.50 -1.69
N GLY A 495 -14.33 -21.46 -2.35
CA GLY A 495 -14.40 -21.49 -3.82
C GLY A 495 -13.74 -20.28 -4.48
N ARG A 496 -13.93 -19.10 -3.91
CA ARG A 496 -13.31 -17.85 -4.39
C ARG A 496 -11.79 -17.91 -4.27
N VAL A 497 -11.25 -18.33 -3.12
CA VAL A 497 -9.79 -18.42 -2.96
C VAL A 497 -9.21 -19.47 -3.90
N ALA A 498 -9.82 -20.65 -4.00
CA ALA A 498 -9.33 -21.70 -4.88
C ALA A 498 -9.39 -21.33 -6.37
N GLY A 499 -10.30 -20.43 -6.76
CA GLY A 499 -10.48 -20.02 -8.16
C GLY A 499 -9.75 -18.76 -8.58
N PHE A 500 -9.38 -17.86 -7.63
CA PHE A 500 -8.93 -16.50 -8.00
C PHE A 500 -7.78 -15.95 -7.16
N PHE A 501 -7.49 -16.54 -6.00
CA PHE A 501 -6.51 -15.98 -5.07
C PHE A 501 -5.45 -17.02 -4.68
N GLN A 502 -4.92 -17.74 -5.69
CA GLN A 502 -3.79 -18.65 -5.49
C GLN A 502 -2.48 -17.87 -5.51
N LEU A 503 -1.59 -18.17 -4.56
CA LEU A 503 -0.27 -17.51 -4.51
C LEU A 503 0.53 -17.76 -5.78
N GLU A 504 0.46 -18.98 -6.33
CA GLU A 504 1.16 -19.36 -7.56
C GLU A 504 0.76 -18.50 -8.75
N ASP A 505 -0.54 -18.18 -8.90
CA ASP A 505 -1.04 -17.32 -9.98
C ASP A 505 -0.50 -15.89 -9.85
N ALA A 506 -0.50 -15.33 -8.64
CA ALA A 506 0.06 -14.02 -8.37
C ALA A 506 1.57 -13.96 -8.65
N MET A 507 2.33 -14.97 -8.19
CA MET A 507 3.78 -15.05 -8.42
C MET A 507 4.09 -15.25 -9.91
N GLY A 508 3.31 -16.05 -10.62
CA GLY A 508 3.40 -16.23 -12.07
C GLY A 508 3.13 -14.93 -12.85
N ALA A 509 2.20 -14.10 -12.36
CA ALA A 509 1.94 -12.78 -12.96
C ALA A 509 3.13 -11.83 -12.80
N TYR A 510 3.72 -11.75 -11.61
CA TYR A 510 4.95 -10.98 -11.39
C TYR A 510 6.11 -11.50 -12.24
N ASN A 511 6.32 -12.82 -12.32
CA ASN A 511 7.38 -13.43 -13.15
C ASN A 511 7.26 -13.00 -14.61
N ARG A 512 6.06 -13.11 -15.19
CA ARG A 512 5.81 -12.68 -16.59
C ARG A 512 6.13 -11.21 -16.80
N LEU A 513 5.65 -10.31 -15.93
CA LEU A 513 5.92 -8.88 -16.04
C LEU A 513 7.42 -8.57 -15.93
N TYR A 514 8.14 -9.20 -15.01
CA TYR A 514 9.59 -9.00 -14.89
C TYR A 514 10.34 -9.45 -16.15
N LYS A 515 9.96 -10.60 -16.71
CA LYS A 515 10.60 -11.12 -17.94
C LYS A 515 10.28 -10.26 -19.15
N GLU A 516 9.02 -9.89 -19.34
CA GLU A 516 8.58 -9.00 -20.42
C GLU A 516 9.33 -7.64 -20.37
N MET A 517 9.31 -6.97 -19.21
CA MET A 517 10.00 -5.69 -19.02
C MET A 517 11.53 -5.82 -19.09
N GLY A 518 12.08 -6.90 -18.55
CA GLY A 518 13.52 -7.15 -18.54
C GLY A 518 14.09 -7.66 -19.85
N GLY A 519 13.25 -7.95 -20.85
CA GLY A 519 13.67 -8.55 -22.12
C GLY A 519 14.26 -9.96 -21.94
N LEU A 520 13.70 -10.74 -21.00
CA LEU A 520 14.08 -12.13 -20.72
C LEU A 520 13.11 -13.10 -21.44
N GLU A 521 13.56 -14.34 -21.68
CA GLU A 521 12.71 -15.36 -22.28
C GLU A 521 11.56 -15.73 -21.33
N VAL A 522 10.34 -15.65 -21.84
CA VAL A 522 9.14 -16.13 -21.16
C VAL A 522 8.97 -17.59 -21.55
N ALA A 523 9.16 -18.53 -20.60
CA ALA A 523 8.83 -19.92 -20.85
C ALA A 523 7.31 -20.02 -21.05
N GLU A 524 6.88 -20.64 -22.15
CA GLU A 524 5.47 -20.99 -22.35
C GLU A 524 5.08 -22.03 -21.29
N LEU A 525 4.36 -21.61 -20.27
CA LEU A 525 3.72 -22.52 -19.30
C LEU A 525 2.46 -23.07 -19.96
N GLU A 526 2.52 -24.30 -20.49
CA GLU A 526 1.35 -25.03 -20.93
C GLU A 526 0.39 -25.19 -19.72
N GLY A 527 -0.76 -24.53 -19.78
CA GLY A 527 -1.86 -24.70 -18.82
C GLY A 527 -2.03 -23.63 -17.75
N ALA A 528 -1.23 -22.57 -17.72
CA ALA A 528 -1.49 -21.45 -16.82
C ALA A 528 -2.78 -20.73 -17.25
N VAL A 529 -3.78 -20.73 -16.37
CA VAL A 529 -4.94 -19.83 -16.47
C VAL A 529 -4.37 -18.42 -16.63
N PRO A 530 -4.74 -17.66 -17.70
CA PRO A 530 -4.29 -16.28 -17.78
C PRO A 530 -4.80 -15.58 -16.52
N ALA A 531 -3.89 -15.18 -15.62
CA ALA A 531 -4.23 -14.16 -14.66
C ALA A 531 -4.93 -13.08 -15.47
N GLN A 532 -6.06 -12.56 -14.97
CA GLN A 532 -6.76 -11.46 -15.66
C GLN A 532 -5.83 -10.23 -15.72
N SER A 533 -4.72 -10.37 -16.42
CA SER A 533 -3.92 -9.26 -16.92
C SER A 533 -4.69 -8.70 -18.10
N THR A 534 -5.88 -8.19 -17.85
CA THR A 534 -6.52 -7.29 -18.77
C THR A 534 -5.67 -6.02 -18.73
N ARG A 535 -4.71 -5.89 -19.66
CA ARG A 535 -4.49 -4.57 -20.24
C ARG A 535 -5.89 -4.18 -20.72
N LEU A 536 -6.57 -3.33 -19.96
CA LEU A 536 -7.87 -2.82 -20.33
C LEU A 536 -7.67 -2.11 -21.67
N GLY A 537 -7.97 -2.80 -22.77
CA GLY A 537 -8.09 -2.15 -24.06
C GLY A 537 -9.15 -1.06 -23.90
N SER A 538 -9.02 0.04 -24.66
CA SER A 538 -9.88 1.23 -24.62
C SER A 538 -11.40 0.98 -24.67
N ALA A 539 -11.86 -0.25 -24.89
CA ALA A 539 -13.26 -0.66 -24.89
C ALA A 539 -13.84 -1.02 -23.51
N ALA A 540 -12.99 -1.41 -22.53
CA ALA A 540 -13.48 -1.75 -21.18
C ALA A 540 -13.59 -0.52 -20.24
N VAL A 541 -12.98 0.61 -20.63
CA VAL A 541 -13.07 1.89 -19.89
C VAL A 541 -14.47 2.51 -19.97
N ILE A 542 -15.27 2.13 -20.97
CA ILE A 542 -16.59 2.76 -21.23
C ILE A 542 -17.67 2.27 -20.24
N ASP A 543 -17.52 1.08 -19.67
CA ASP A 543 -18.55 0.49 -18.77
C ASP A 543 -18.43 0.99 -17.31
N LEU A 544 -17.28 1.55 -16.92
CA LEU A 544 -17.08 2.07 -15.56
C LEU A 544 -17.65 3.49 -15.36
N THR A 545 -17.96 4.21 -16.42
CA THR A 545 -18.53 5.57 -16.36
C THR A 545 -20.06 5.58 -16.21
N GLU A 546 -20.76 4.52 -16.62
CA GLU A 546 -22.22 4.41 -16.44
C GLU A 546 -22.59 4.11 -14.98
N ASP A 547 -21.78 3.34 -14.24
CA ASP A 547 -22.06 3.02 -12.82
C ASP A 547 -21.90 4.24 -11.89
N ALA A 548 -21.01 5.19 -12.23
CA ALA A 548 -20.85 6.43 -11.47
C ALA A 548 -22.02 7.40 -11.64
N ALA A 549 -22.70 7.38 -12.78
CA ALA A 549 -23.87 8.19 -13.06
C ALA A 549 -25.13 7.66 -12.34
N VAL A 550 -25.31 6.34 -12.29
CA VAL A 550 -26.47 5.68 -11.65
C VAL A 550 -26.42 5.81 -10.12
N ARG A 551 -25.24 5.88 -9.51
CA ARG A 551 -25.10 6.09 -8.05
C ARG A 551 -25.39 7.52 -7.62
N ARG A 552 -25.16 8.54 -8.47
CA ARG A 552 -25.49 9.95 -8.16
C ARG A 552 -26.99 10.23 -8.11
N GLU A 553 -27.82 9.46 -8.80
CA GLU A 553 -29.28 9.60 -8.77
C GLU A 553 -29.95 8.91 -7.57
N ARG A 554 -29.25 8.06 -6.82
CA ARG A 554 -29.78 7.41 -5.61
C ARG A 554 -29.42 8.12 -4.30
N THR A 555 -28.68 9.22 -4.35
CA THR A 555 -28.26 10.02 -3.19
C THR A 555 -28.78 11.48 -3.22
N SER A 556 -29.73 11.81 -4.13
CA SER A 556 -30.43 13.07 -4.12
C SER A 556 -31.83 12.93 -3.49
#